data_139a14e8b5194e82a38eb1d560cb393b
#
_entry.id   139a14e8b5194e82a38eb1d560cb393b
#
_cell.length_a   1.000
_cell.length_b   1.000
_cell.length_c   1.000
_cell.angle_alpha   90.00
_cell.angle_beta   90.00
_cell.angle_gamma   90.00
#
_symmetry.space_group_name_H-M   'P 1'
#
loop_
_entity.id
_entity.type
_entity.pdbx_description
1 polymer ?
#
loop_
_entity_poly.entity_id
_entity_poly.type
_entity_poly.pdbx_seq_one_letter_code
_entity_poly.pdbx_strand_id
1 'polypeptide(L)'
;MGNKLFTEILENAPANEPERQFYFIEQIKALLDVKKGEGYEAKAMVTVIGCQMSAKDGEKLQGILQEAGYSITENEEEADVILFTTCTVRENANQKLYGRIGQLKHLYQRNKDLIIGITGCMMQEKDEVETIQKKYPYVHLIFGTHNIYKLAEYLLETMLSKEKKVELLEDSAEIVENLPSKRKYAFRASVNISFGCNNFCTYCIVPYVRGREKSRDSREILKECEALVADGVKEIMLLGQNVNSYGLDKKEECSFPELLAKIAKLPGLKRLRFMTPNPKDFSDELLQVMKENENICNHIHLPLQSGSTAILKRMNRHYSKESYMALVKKIREVLPDVSLTTDIIVGFPGETEEDFQDTMEVVAYSKFDSAFTFQYSKRTGTPAAKWEAVPEDVVKERFQRLLEHIRLHSEEREGRDLGKVMEVLVEEKDKESENMLTGRLSNNVLVHFEGGERLIGEIVPVRLDKSMGFYYYGSVL
;
A
#
# COMPACT_ATOMS: atom_id res chain seq x y z
N MET A 1 -8.88 -34.73 -19.56
CA MET A 1 -7.65 -35.26 -18.91
C MET A 1 -7.17 -34.33 -17.80
N GLY A 2 -7.02 -33.03 -18.04
CA GLY A 2 -6.53 -32.08 -17.07
C GLY A 2 -7.38 -31.93 -15.79
N ASN A 3 -8.71 -31.87 -15.91
CA ASN A 3 -9.61 -31.79 -14.74
C ASN A 3 -9.49 -33.03 -13.83
N LYS A 4 -9.31 -34.22 -14.40
CA LYS A 4 -9.11 -35.43 -13.60
C LYS A 4 -7.78 -35.40 -12.83
N LEU A 5 -6.71 -34.95 -13.50
CA LEU A 5 -5.40 -34.80 -12.87
C LEU A 5 -5.45 -33.76 -11.73
N PHE A 6 -6.11 -32.62 -11.94
CA PHE A 6 -6.27 -31.62 -10.87
C PHE A 6 -7.05 -32.18 -9.69
N THR A 7 -8.13 -32.95 -9.92
CA THR A 7 -8.90 -33.59 -8.83
C THR A 7 -8.03 -34.54 -8.03
N GLU A 8 -7.21 -35.38 -8.68
CA GLU A 8 -6.28 -36.30 -7.99
C GLU A 8 -5.22 -35.53 -7.16
N ILE A 9 -4.70 -34.41 -7.69
CA ILE A 9 -3.76 -33.54 -6.95
C ILE A 9 -4.47 -32.89 -5.76
N LEU A 10 -5.69 -32.40 -5.92
CA LEU A 10 -6.47 -31.76 -4.87
C LEU A 10 -6.79 -32.71 -3.70
N GLU A 11 -7.11 -33.97 -3.99
CA GLU A 11 -7.38 -35.00 -2.97
C GLU A 11 -6.16 -35.30 -2.11
N ASN A 12 -4.95 -35.14 -2.64
CA ASN A 12 -3.70 -35.37 -1.94
C ASN A 12 -3.11 -34.11 -1.28
N ALA A 13 -3.75 -32.93 -1.47
CA ALA A 13 -3.24 -31.67 -0.92
C ALA A 13 -3.40 -31.63 0.61
N PRO A 14 -2.41 -31.08 1.36
CA PRO A 14 -2.54 -30.82 2.77
C PRO A 14 -3.81 -30.01 3.11
N ALA A 15 -4.37 -30.26 4.30
CA ALA A 15 -5.56 -29.51 4.74
C ALA A 15 -5.21 -28.13 5.29
N ASN A 16 -4.02 -27.95 5.83
CA ASN A 16 -3.59 -26.75 6.54
C ASN A 16 -2.76 -25.82 5.64
N GLU A 17 -2.88 -24.52 5.87
CA GLU A 17 -2.02 -23.48 5.29
C GLU A 17 -0.81 -23.20 6.22
N PRO A 18 0.36 -22.83 5.71
CA PRO A 18 0.71 -22.60 4.30
C PRO A 18 1.12 -23.86 3.53
N GLU A 19 1.21 -25.04 4.17
CA GLU A 19 1.70 -26.30 3.58
C GLU A 19 0.91 -26.67 2.32
N ARG A 20 -0.39 -26.38 2.31
CA ARG A 20 -1.25 -26.58 1.14
C ARG A 20 -0.76 -25.78 -0.07
N GLN A 21 -0.39 -24.52 0.11
CA GLN A 21 0.07 -23.69 -1.01
C GLN A 21 1.47 -24.09 -1.47
N PHE A 22 2.36 -24.48 -0.56
CA PHE A 22 3.66 -25.02 -0.95
C PHE A 22 3.51 -26.32 -1.77
N TYR A 23 2.56 -27.17 -1.42
CA TYR A 23 2.26 -28.37 -2.20
C TYR A 23 1.85 -27.99 -3.65
N PHE A 24 0.97 -27.02 -3.86
CA PHE A 24 0.59 -26.57 -5.20
C PHE A 24 1.73 -25.89 -5.94
N ILE A 25 2.57 -25.12 -5.25
CA ILE A 25 3.78 -24.53 -5.82
C ILE A 25 4.70 -25.63 -6.39
N GLU A 26 4.95 -26.69 -5.64
CA GLU A 26 5.77 -27.83 -6.10
C GLU A 26 5.13 -28.56 -7.29
N GLN A 27 3.80 -28.69 -7.34
CA GLN A 27 3.12 -29.29 -8.50
C GLN A 27 3.31 -28.43 -9.77
N ILE A 28 3.19 -27.10 -9.66
CA ILE A 28 3.45 -26.20 -10.80
C ILE A 28 4.89 -26.32 -11.24
N LYS A 29 5.84 -26.28 -10.30
CA LYS A 29 7.28 -26.38 -10.56
C LYS A 29 7.62 -27.67 -11.32
N ALA A 30 7.08 -28.80 -10.87
CA ALA A 30 7.26 -30.08 -11.57
C ALA A 30 6.76 -30.06 -13.02
N LEU A 31 5.60 -29.41 -13.29
CA LEU A 31 5.09 -29.25 -14.66
C LEU A 31 5.99 -28.34 -15.50
N LEU A 32 6.54 -27.29 -14.93
CA LEU A 32 7.41 -26.34 -15.64
C LEU A 32 8.81 -26.96 -15.89
N ASP A 33 9.33 -27.76 -14.96
CA ASP A 33 10.63 -28.43 -15.11
C ASP A 33 10.63 -29.41 -16.28
N VAL A 34 9.52 -30.09 -16.56
CA VAL A 34 9.36 -30.92 -17.77
C VAL A 34 9.56 -30.08 -19.03
N LYS A 35 8.91 -28.91 -19.12
CA LYS A 35 9.05 -27.99 -20.26
C LYS A 35 10.47 -27.37 -20.34
N LYS A 36 11.09 -27.08 -19.19
CA LYS A 36 12.45 -26.56 -19.12
C LYS A 36 13.47 -27.54 -19.69
N GLY A 37 13.27 -28.85 -19.49
CA GLY A 37 14.07 -29.88 -20.13
C GLY A 37 14.03 -29.85 -21.66
N GLU A 38 12.99 -29.22 -22.25
CA GLU A 38 12.85 -28.96 -23.67
C GLU A 38 13.39 -27.56 -24.11
N GLY A 39 14.07 -26.83 -23.21
CA GLY A 39 14.64 -25.50 -23.48
C GLY A 39 13.69 -24.32 -23.30
N TYR A 40 12.51 -24.55 -22.70
CA TYR A 40 11.53 -23.50 -22.44
C TYR A 40 11.69 -22.89 -21.05
N GLU A 41 11.74 -21.56 -20.95
CA GLU A 41 11.75 -20.80 -19.70
C GLU A 41 10.41 -20.10 -19.47
N ALA A 42 9.66 -20.53 -18.46
CA ALA A 42 8.38 -19.93 -18.12
C ALA A 42 8.56 -18.54 -17.49
N LYS A 43 7.82 -17.54 -17.97
CA LYS A 43 7.90 -16.16 -17.51
C LYS A 43 6.56 -15.66 -16.99
N ALA A 44 6.61 -14.88 -15.91
CA ALA A 44 5.42 -14.26 -15.33
C ALA A 44 5.62 -12.76 -15.10
N MET A 45 4.56 -11.99 -15.29
CA MET A 45 4.51 -10.56 -15.05
C MET A 45 3.46 -10.24 -13.99
N VAL A 46 3.79 -9.38 -13.04
CA VAL A 46 2.85 -8.86 -12.03
C VAL A 46 2.84 -7.34 -12.09
N THR A 47 1.70 -6.77 -12.44
CA THR A 47 1.50 -5.32 -12.50
C THR A 47 0.68 -4.85 -11.31
N VAL A 48 1.23 -3.87 -10.57
CA VAL A 48 0.57 -3.27 -9.41
C VAL A 48 -0.10 -1.95 -9.82
N ILE A 49 -1.43 -1.90 -9.68
CA ILE A 49 -2.22 -0.69 -9.92
C ILE A 49 -2.92 -0.32 -8.62
N GLY A 50 -2.22 0.37 -7.69
CA GLY A 50 -2.85 0.66 -6.42
C GLY A 50 -1.98 1.34 -5.37
N CYS A 51 -2.28 1.06 -4.11
CA CYS A 51 -1.65 1.60 -2.92
C CYS A 51 -0.47 0.72 -2.44
N GLN A 52 0.13 1.08 -1.31
CA GLN A 52 1.24 0.31 -0.72
C GLN A 52 0.83 -1.12 -0.32
N MET A 53 -0.43 -1.30 0.16
CA MET A 53 -0.96 -2.65 0.42
C MET A 53 -1.03 -3.49 -0.87
N SER A 54 -1.48 -2.88 -1.99
CA SER A 54 -1.48 -3.57 -3.29
C SER A 54 -0.07 -3.88 -3.76
N ALA A 55 0.92 -3.02 -3.45
CA ALA A 55 2.32 -3.31 -3.74
C ALA A 55 2.82 -4.53 -2.94
N LYS A 56 2.49 -4.62 -1.65
CA LYS A 56 2.82 -5.79 -0.82
C LYS A 56 2.11 -7.06 -1.30
N ASP A 57 0.84 -6.95 -1.71
CA ASP A 57 0.11 -8.04 -2.36
C ASP A 57 0.83 -8.50 -3.64
N GLY A 58 1.32 -7.55 -4.46
CA GLY A 58 2.13 -7.82 -5.66
C GLY A 58 3.46 -8.53 -5.36
N GLU A 59 4.17 -8.14 -4.30
CA GLU A 59 5.38 -8.82 -3.84
C GLU A 59 5.10 -10.30 -3.48
N LYS A 60 3.97 -10.58 -2.81
CA LYS A 60 3.54 -11.94 -2.49
C LYS A 60 3.24 -12.75 -3.76
N LEU A 61 2.49 -12.18 -4.71
CA LEU A 61 2.21 -12.83 -5.99
C LEU A 61 3.50 -13.17 -6.76
N GLN A 62 4.44 -12.23 -6.85
CA GLN A 62 5.74 -12.47 -7.50
C GLN A 62 6.55 -13.54 -6.79
N GLY A 63 6.57 -13.56 -5.45
CA GLY A 63 7.26 -14.58 -4.67
C GLY A 63 6.71 -15.98 -4.92
N ILE A 64 5.38 -16.15 -4.91
CA ILE A 64 4.71 -17.43 -5.19
C ILE A 64 5.05 -17.90 -6.62
N LEU A 65 4.97 -17.02 -7.62
CA LEU A 65 5.29 -17.36 -9.02
C LEU A 65 6.76 -17.75 -9.18
N GLN A 66 7.67 -17.03 -8.53
CA GLN A 66 9.09 -17.33 -8.61
C GLN A 66 9.44 -18.67 -7.96
N GLU A 67 8.85 -18.96 -6.79
CA GLU A 67 9.03 -20.26 -6.11
C GLU A 67 8.44 -21.42 -6.93
N ALA A 68 7.34 -21.16 -7.66
CA ALA A 68 6.73 -22.11 -8.59
C ALA A 68 7.53 -22.31 -9.89
N GLY A 69 8.67 -21.62 -10.08
CA GLY A 69 9.57 -21.84 -11.21
C GLY A 69 9.46 -20.82 -12.35
N TYR A 70 8.68 -19.75 -12.20
CA TYR A 70 8.63 -18.67 -13.18
C TYR A 70 9.76 -17.66 -12.99
N SER A 71 10.37 -17.21 -14.08
CA SER A 71 11.18 -15.99 -14.12
C SER A 71 10.28 -14.78 -14.21
N ILE A 72 10.54 -13.74 -13.39
CA ILE A 72 9.73 -12.51 -13.41
C ILE A 72 10.25 -11.60 -14.54
N THR A 73 9.33 -11.14 -15.39
CA THR A 73 9.60 -10.23 -16.51
C THR A 73 8.76 -8.95 -16.41
N GLU A 74 9.24 -7.87 -17.03
CA GLU A 74 8.49 -6.63 -17.24
C GLU A 74 7.94 -6.56 -18.69
N ASN A 75 8.29 -7.52 -19.54
CA ASN A 75 7.86 -7.59 -20.93
C ASN A 75 6.62 -8.48 -21.10
N GLU A 76 5.49 -7.87 -21.45
CA GLU A 76 4.21 -8.58 -21.67
C GLU A 76 4.27 -9.60 -22.80
N GLU A 77 5.07 -9.35 -23.84
CA GLU A 77 5.19 -10.23 -25.02
C GLU A 77 5.85 -11.59 -24.70
N GLU A 78 6.61 -11.65 -23.60
CA GLU A 78 7.34 -12.84 -23.17
C GLU A 78 6.63 -13.63 -22.07
N ALA A 79 5.59 -13.04 -21.48
CA ALA A 79 4.95 -13.62 -20.30
C ALA A 79 3.96 -14.73 -20.65
N ASP A 80 4.02 -15.83 -19.90
CA ASP A 80 3.02 -16.91 -19.93
C ASP A 80 1.89 -16.67 -18.95
N VAL A 81 2.18 -15.89 -17.89
CA VAL A 81 1.23 -15.48 -16.86
C VAL A 81 1.35 -13.97 -16.64
N ILE A 82 0.22 -13.27 -16.77
CA ILE A 82 0.14 -11.83 -16.46
C ILE A 82 -0.89 -11.62 -15.37
N LEU A 83 -0.46 -11.11 -14.23
CA LEU A 83 -1.33 -10.80 -13.09
C LEU A 83 -1.39 -9.29 -12.83
N PHE A 84 -2.60 -8.82 -12.52
CA PHE A 84 -2.83 -7.46 -12.04
C PHE A 84 -3.30 -7.49 -10.58
N THR A 85 -2.66 -6.71 -9.71
CA THR A 85 -3.24 -6.38 -8.40
C THR A 85 -3.78 -4.96 -8.43
N THR A 86 -5.02 -4.79 -7.96
CA THR A 86 -5.83 -3.60 -8.17
C THR A 86 -6.27 -2.94 -6.86
N CYS A 87 -6.67 -1.68 -6.96
CA CYS A 87 -7.16 -0.87 -5.84
C CYS A 87 -8.49 -0.22 -6.22
N THR A 88 -9.42 -0.16 -5.29
CA THR A 88 -10.70 0.54 -5.47
C THR A 88 -10.73 1.92 -4.78
N VAL A 89 -9.68 2.26 -4.03
CA VAL A 89 -9.59 3.56 -3.35
C VAL A 89 -9.28 4.70 -4.33
N ARG A 90 -8.53 4.42 -5.39
CA ARG A 90 -8.11 5.39 -6.41
C ARG A 90 -8.97 5.24 -7.67
N GLU A 91 -9.76 6.26 -8.01
CA GLU A 91 -10.67 6.24 -9.16
C GLU A 91 -9.98 5.90 -10.49
N ASN A 92 -8.80 6.49 -10.73
CA ASN A 92 -8.03 6.23 -11.94
C ASN A 92 -7.45 4.79 -12.02
N ALA A 93 -7.51 4.00 -10.94
CA ALA A 93 -7.00 2.63 -10.96
C ALA A 93 -7.86 1.72 -11.84
N ASN A 94 -9.19 1.86 -11.78
CA ASN A 94 -10.12 1.07 -12.58
C ASN A 94 -9.92 1.35 -14.08
N GLN A 95 -9.83 2.63 -14.47
CA GLN A 95 -9.63 3.00 -15.87
C GLN A 95 -8.28 2.52 -16.41
N LYS A 96 -7.21 2.62 -15.61
CA LYS A 96 -5.89 2.08 -15.97
C LYS A 96 -5.93 0.58 -16.17
N LEU A 97 -6.62 -0.16 -15.28
CA LEU A 97 -6.78 -1.61 -15.41
C LEU A 97 -7.52 -1.95 -16.72
N TYR A 98 -8.67 -1.34 -16.98
CA TYR A 98 -9.45 -1.60 -18.18
C TYR A 98 -8.67 -1.32 -19.46
N GLY A 99 -7.92 -0.22 -19.50
CA GLY A 99 -7.03 0.11 -20.62
C GLY A 99 -5.96 -0.97 -20.84
N ARG A 100 -5.30 -1.40 -19.76
CA ARG A 100 -4.24 -2.43 -19.84
C ARG A 100 -4.78 -3.79 -20.26
N ILE A 101 -5.87 -4.26 -19.65
CA ILE A 101 -6.49 -5.52 -20.04
C ILE A 101 -6.93 -5.50 -21.52
N GLY A 102 -7.52 -4.36 -21.97
CA GLY A 102 -7.92 -4.20 -23.35
C GLY A 102 -6.78 -4.40 -24.34
N GLN A 103 -5.58 -3.92 -24.01
CA GLN A 103 -4.36 -4.07 -24.81
C GLN A 103 -3.89 -5.53 -24.90
N LEU A 104 -4.13 -6.36 -23.87
CA LEU A 104 -3.70 -7.76 -23.86
C LEU A 104 -4.52 -8.67 -24.80
N LYS A 105 -5.61 -8.18 -25.38
CA LYS A 105 -6.44 -8.98 -26.29
C LYS A 105 -5.63 -9.53 -27.48
N HIS A 106 -4.73 -8.73 -28.04
CA HIS A 106 -3.92 -9.14 -29.18
C HIS A 106 -2.87 -10.21 -28.79
N LEU A 107 -2.29 -10.13 -27.57
CA LEU A 107 -1.35 -11.14 -27.06
C LEU A 107 -2.07 -12.49 -26.89
N TYR A 108 -3.24 -12.47 -26.25
CA TYR A 108 -4.06 -13.68 -26.10
C TYR A 108 -4.52 -14.27 -27.46
N GLN A 109 -4.70 -13.45 -28.51
CA GLN A 109 -5.02 -13.96 -29.83
C GLN A 109 -3.85 -14.74 -30.46
N ARG A 110 -2.61 -14.33 -30.16
CA ARG A 110 -1.37 -14.99 -30.63
C ARG A 110 -1.01 -16.20 -29.78
N ASN A 111 -1.16 -16.10 -28.47
CA ASN A 111 -0.85 -17.16 -27.50
C ASN A 111 -2.10 -17.51 -26.68
N LYS A 112 -2.75 -18.63 -27.02
CA LYS A 112 -3.94 -19.12 -26.33
C LYS A 112 -3.64 -19.78 -24.98
N ASP A 113 -2.38 -20.05 -24.70
CA ASP A 113 -1.91 -20.59 -23.41
C ASP A 113 -1.57 -19.51 -22.40
N LEU A 114 -1.55 -18.22 -22.82
CA LEU A 114 -1.37 -17.06 -21.93
C LEU A 114 -2.47 -17.04 -20.87
N ILE A 115 -2.09 -17.04 -19.61
CA ILE A 115 -2.99 -16.91 -18.47
C ILE A 115 -3.00 -15.45 -18.01
N ILE A 116 -4.15 -14.82 -18.01
CA ILE A 116 -4.35 -13.46 -17.51
C ILE A 116 -5.21 -13.52 -16.25
N GLY A 117 -4.72 -12.90 -15.16
CA GLY A 117 -5.39 -12.88 -13.87
C GLY A 117 -5.49 -11.49 -13.25
N ILE A 118 -6.53 -11.28 -12.46
CA ILE A 118 -6.77 -10.01 -11.75
C ILE A 118 -7.14 -10.33 -10.31
N THR A 119 -6.52 -9.59 -9.39
CA THR A 119 -6.81 -9.67 -7.96
C THR A 119 -6.81 -8.27 -7.32
N GLY A 120 -7.09 -8.21 -6.03
CA GLY A 120 -7.07 -6.97 -5.25
C GLY A 120 -8.44 -6.45 -4.90
N CYS A 121 -8.47 -5.23 -4.32
CA CYS A 121 -9.69 -4.65 -3.74
C CYS A 121 -10.84 -4.52 -4.75
N MET A 122 -10.57 -4.15 -6.01
CA MET A 122 -11.58 -4.02 -7.05
C MET A 122 -12.32 -5.34 -7.32
N MET A 123 -11.64 -6.46 -7.16
CA MET A 123 -12.24 -7.78 -7.37
C MET A 123 -13.16 -8.24 -6.23
N GLN A 124 -13.31 -7.46 -5.17
CA GLN A 124 -14.36 -7.66 -4.16
C GLN A 124 -15.69 -6.97 -4.53
N GLU A 125 -15.72 -6.16 -5.59
CA GLU A 125 -16.91 -5.48 -6.09
C GLU A 125 -17.58 -6.33 -7.17
N LYS A 126 -18.75 -6.92 -6.86
CA LYS A 126 -19.45 -7.87 -7.75
C LYS A 126 -19.73 -7.30 -9.16
N ASP A 127 -20.14 -6.02 -9.24
CA ASP A 127 -20.43 -5.35 -10.51
C ASP A 127 -19.18 -5.25 -11.41
N GLU A 128 -18.01 -5.00 -10.79
CA GLU A 128 -16.73 -4.94 -11.50
C GLU A 128 -16.32 -6.32 -12.03
N VAL A 129 -16.47 -7.35 -11.22
CA VAL A 129 -16.20 -8.74 -11.63
C VAL A 129 -17.10 -9.15 -12.79
N GLU A 130 -18.40 -8.89 -12.72
CA GLU A 130 -19.33 -9.17 -13.81
C GLU A 130 -18.96 -8.41 -15.09
N THR A 131 -18.55 -7.15 -14.97
CA THR A 131 -18.11 -6.33 -16.09
C THR A 131 -16.88 -6.94 -16.77
N ILE A 132 -15.89 -7.38 -15.98
CA ILE A 132 -14.67 -8.01 -16.51
C ILE A 132 -15.02 -9.34 -17.20
N GLN A 133 -15.82 -10.19 -16.58
CA GLN A 133 -16.21 -11.47 -17.16
C GLN A 133 -16.93 -11.32 -18.51
N LYS A 134 -17.79 -10.31 -18.64
CA LYS A 134 -18.56 -10.04 -19.88
C LYS A 134 -17.70 -9.39 -20.97
N LYS A 135 -16.88 -8.39 -20.62
CA LYS A 135 -16.14 -7.59 -21.62
C LYS A 135 -14.78 -8.19 -22.00
N TYR A 136 -14.16 -8.95 -21.09
CA TYR A 136 -12.80 -9.49 -21.26
C TYR A 136 -12.78 -11.01 -21.08
N PRO A 137 -13.38 -11.76 -22.03
CA PRO A 137 -13.53 -13.22 -21.92
C PRO A 137 -12.20 -13.99 -21.88
N TYR A 138 -11.09 -13.35 -22.12
CA TYR A 138 -9.73 -13.90 -22.07
C TYR A 138 -9.04 -13.67 -20.71
N VAL A 139 -9.71 -13.11 -19.72
CA VAL A 139 -9.26 -13.13 -18.33
C VAL A 139 -9.65 -14.46 -17.71
N HIS A 140 -8.67 -15.18 -17.17
CA HIS A 140 -8.81 -16.56 -16.71
C HIS A 140 -8.95 -16.66 -15.19
N LEU A 141 -8.22 -15.80 -14.46
CA LEU A 141 -8.19 -15.79 -12.99
C LEU A 141 -8.79 -14.50 -12.46
N ILE A 142 -9.81 -14.60 -11.60
CA ILE A 142 -10.37 -13.47 -10.86
C ILE A 142 -10.54 -13.91 -9.40
N PHE A 143 -9.81 -13.27 -8.48
CA PHE A 143 -9.89 -13.58 -7.07
C PHE A 143 -9.70 -12.33 -6.21
N GLY A 144 -10.31 -12.36 -5.01
CA GLY A 144 -10.34 -11.21 -4.12
C GLY A 144 -9.08 -11.02 -3.28
N THR A 145 -9.12 -10.03 -2.39
CA THR A 145 -8.03 -9.72 -1.44
C THR A 145 -7.86 -10.79 -0.37
N HIS A 146 -8.93 -11.48 -0.02
CA HIS A 146 -8.97 -12.45 1.07
C HIS A 146 -8.38 -13.81 0.70
N ASN A 147 -8.18 -14.08 -0.58
CA ASN A 147 -7.69 -15.34 -1.11
C ASN A 147 -6.45 -15.20 -2.02
N ILE A 148 -5.70 -14.12 -1.89
CA ILE A 148 -4.41 -13.90 -2.61
C ILE A 148 -3.43 -15.04 -2.34
N TYR A 149 -3.43 -15.60 -1.14
CA TYR A 149 -2.57 -16.71 -0.75
C TYR A 149 -2.82 -17.99 -1.56
N LYS A 150 -4.02 -18.16 -2.15
CA LYS A 150 -4.41 -19.31 -2.97
C LYS A 150 -3.96 -19.24 -4.44
N LEU A 151 -3.10 -18.29 -4.80
CA LEU A 151 -2.66 -18.13 -6.20
C LEU A 151 -2.16 -19.43 -6.81
N ALA A 152 -1.35 -20.22 -6.08
CA ALA A 152 -0.77 -21.45 -6.60
C ALA A 152 -1.86 -22.49 -6.91
N GLU A 153 -2.83 -22.68 -6.03
CA GLU A 153 -3.98 -23.57 -6.24
C GLU A 153 -4.76 -23.16 -7.49
N TYR A 154 -5.13 -21.88 -7.61
CA TYR A 154 -5.92 -21.38 -8.75
C TYR A 154 -5.16 -21.42 -10.08
N LEU A 155 -3.87 -21.10 -10.04
CA LEU A 155 -3.02 -21.14 -11.22
C LEU A 155 -2.91 -22.58 -11.76
N LEU A 156 -2.63 -23.55 -10.86
CA LEU A 156 -2.54 -24.95 -11.24
C LEU A 156 -3.86 -25.47 -11.82
N GLU A 157 -5.00 -25.16 -11.17
CA GLU A 157 -6.34 -25.50 -11.68
C GLU A 157 -6.53 -24.97 -13.10
N THR A 158 -6.23 -23.69 -13.33
CA THR A 158 -6.38 -23.04 -14.64
C THR A 158 -5.42 -23.63 -15.69
N MET A 159 -4.18 -23.95 -15.32
CA MET A 159 -3.20 -24.57 -16.21
C MET A 159 -3.68 -25.94 -16.71
N LEU A 160 -4.29 -26.74 -15.84
CA LEU A 160 -4.71 -28.11 -16.14
C LEU A 160 -6.10 -28.17 -16.76
N SER A 161 -7.06 -27.40 -16.26
CA SER A 161 -8.45 -27.41 -16.76
C SER A 161 -8.66 -26.58 -18.02
N LYS A 162 -7.85 -25.53 -18.20
CA LYS A 162 -8.06 -24.46 -19.19
C LYS A 162 -9.38 -23.70 -19.00
N GLU A 163 -10.02 -23.84 -17.84
CA GLU A 163 -11.25 -23.17 -17.47
C GLU A 163 -10.95 -21.88 -16.69
N LYS A 164 -11.93 -21.00 -16.64
CA LYS A 164 -11.82 -19.77 -15.83
C LYS A 164 -12.04 -20.07 -14.36
N LYS A 165 -11.19 -19.51 -13.51
CA LYS A 165 -11.37 -19.54 -12.08
C LYS A 165 -11.79 -18.16 -11.57
N VAL A 166 -12.98 -18.07 -11.01
CA VAL A 166 -13.49 -16.89 -10.33
C VAL A 166 -13.88 -17.26 -8.91
N GLU A 167 -13.15 -16.74 -7.94
CA GLU A 167 -13.41 -17.05 -6.54
C GLU A 167 -13.22 -15.82 -5.65
N LEU A 168 -14.30 -15.38 -5.02
CA LEU A 168 -14.33 -14.23 -4.14
C LEU A 168 -14.72 -14.71 -2.74
N LEU A 169 -13.81 -14.58 -1.80
CA LEU A 169 -14.12 -14.79 -0.39
C LEU A 169 -14.63 -13.48 0.21
N GLU A 170 -15.76 -13.51 0.90
CA GLU A 170 -16.31 -12.34 1.59
C GLU A 170 -15.46 -11.94 2.81
N ASP A 171 -14.86 -12.91 3.46
CA ASP A 171 -13.90 -12.72 4.54
C ASP A 171 -12.90 -13.90 4.57
N SER A 172 -11.68 -13.64 5.00
CA SER A 172 -10.72 -14.71 5.27
C SER A 172 -10.73 -14.98 6.78
N ALA A 173 -10.99 -16.22 7.17
CA ALA A 173 -10.92 -16.60 8.57
C ALA A 173 -9.48 -16.50 9.12
N GLU A 174 -8.48 -16.74 8.27
CA GLU A 174 -7.09 -16.88 8.66
C GLU A 174 -6.16 -15.92 7.92
N ILE A 175 -5.12 -15.48 8.62
CA ILE A 175 -3.97 -14.81 8.04
C ILE A 175 -2.93 -15.88 7.76
N VAL A 176 -2.63 -16.12 6.47
CA VAL A 176 -1.64 -17.12 6.08
C VAL A 176 -0.25 -16.47 6.09
N GLU A 177 0.57 -16.95 7.01
CA GLU A 177 1.94 -16.50 7.23
C GLU A 177 2.95 -17.30 6.38
N ASN A 178 4.18 -16.80 6.31
CA ASN A 178 5.35 -17.50 5.74
C ASN A 178 5.26 -17.90 4.26
N LEU A 179 4.37 -17.29 3.48
CA LEU A 179 4.36 -17.49 2.03
C LEU A 179 5.49 -16.70 1.35
N PRO A 180 6.02 -17.21 0.22
CA PRO A 180 7.07 -16.54 -0.53
C PRO A 180 6.68 -15.11 -0.91
N SER A 181 7.63 -14.18 -0.83
CA SER A 181 7.43 -12.78 -1.21
C SER A 181 8.71 -12.23 -1.85
N LYS A 182 8.60 -11.54 -2.97
CA LYS A 182 9.73 -10.91 -3.66
C LYS A 182 9.69 -9.41 -3.45
N ARG A 183 10.60 -8.88 -2.65
CA ARG A 183 10.74 -7.44 -2.42
C ARG A 183 11.26 -6.71 -3.67
N LYS A 184 10.76 -5.50 -3.88
CA LYS A 184 11.30 -4.60 -4.92
C LYS A 184 12.74 -4.16 -4.61
N TYR A 185 13.03 -3.86 -3.34
CA TYR A 185 14.33 -3.38 -2.88
C TYR A 185 14.93 -4.36 -1.86
N ALA A 186 16.23 -4.63 -1.97
CA ALA A 186 16.95 -5.47 -1.00
C ALA A 186 17.05 -4.81 0.38
N PHE A 187 17.19 -3.49 0.41
CA PHE A 187 17.47 -2.69 1.61
C PHE A 187 16.22 -2.10 2.29
N ARG A 188 15.03 -2.24 1.68
CA ARG A 188 13.76 -1.71 2.21
C ARG A 188 12.65 -2.74 2.08
N ALA A 189 11.85 -2.88 3.14
CA ALA A 189 10.72 -3.79 3.18
C ALA A 189 9.48 -3.14 3.77
N SER A 190 8.31 -3.61 3.34
CA SER A 190 7.03 -3.32 3.98
C SER A 190 6.53 -4.55 4.71
N VAL A 191 6.00 -4.37 5.93
CA VAL A 191 5.45 -5.44 6.77
C VAL A 191 4.01 -5.08 7.12
N ASN A 192 3.06 -5.90 6.69
CA ASN A 192 1.67 -5.76 7.12
C ASN A 192 1.57 -6.16 8.59
N ILE A 193 1.01 -5.31 9.44
CA ILE A 193 0.75 -5.63 10.85
C ILE A 193 -0.72 -5.95 11.12
N SER A 194 -1.62 -5.43 10.27
CA SER A 194 -3.06 -5.70 10.33
C SER A 194 -3.68 -5.63 8.93
N PHE A 195 -4.86 -6.22 8.79
CA PHE A 195 -5.71 -6.19 7.59
C PHE A 195 -7.10 -5.72 7.97
N GLY A 196 -7.81 -5.06 7.04
CA GLY A 196 -9.15 -4.56 7.26
C GLY A 196 -9.22 -3.33 8.17
N CYS A 197 -10.44 -2.83 8.44
CA CYS A 197 -10.62 -1.64 9.27
C CYS A 197 -12.02 -1.61 9.89
N ASN A 198 -12.09 -1.30 11.19
CA ASN A 198 -13.35 -1.19 11.94
C ASN A 198 -13.90 0.24 12.05
N ASN A 199 -13.28 1.24 11.38
CA ASN A 199 -13.72 2.63 11.49
C ASN A 199 -15.02 2.91 10.73
N PHE A 200 -15.32 2.16 9.66
CA PHE A 200 -16.54 2.34 8.85
C PHE A 200 -16.83 3.80 8.51
N CYS A 201 -15.79 4.57 8.13
CA CYS A 201 -15.99 5.92 7.64
C CYS A 201 -16.97 5.90 6.46
N THR A 202 -17.94 6.80 6.44
CA THR A 202 -19.09 6.74 5.52
C THR A 202 -18.76 6.86 4.03
N TYR A 203 -17.55 7.32 3.70
CA TYR A 203 -17.03 7.42 2.33
C TYR A 203 -16.09 6.27 1.95
N CYS A 204 -15.70 5.42 2.91
CA CYS A 204 -14.60 4.49 2.74
C CYS A 204 -15.08 3.09 2.38
N ILE A 205 -14.56 2.56 1.27
CA ILE A 205 -14.88 1.21 0.79
C ILE A 205 -14.07 0.11 1.49
N VAL A 206 -12.99 0.46 2.20
CA VAL A 206 -12.04 -0.51 2.79
C VAL A 206 -12.70 -1.60 3.64
N PRO A 207 -13.62 -1.31 4.59
CA PRO A 207 -14.27 -2.37 5.37
C PRO A 207 -15.03 -3.40 4.53
N TYR A 208 -15.50 -3.01 3.34
CA TYR A 208 -16.28 -3.85 2.43
C TYR A 208 -15.42 -4.70 1.49
N VAL A 209 -14.16 -4.29 1.24
CA VAL A 209 -13.26 -4.98 0.30
C VAL A 209 -12.03 -5.60 0.98
N ARG A 210 -11.74 -5.25 2.24
CA ARG A 210 -10.67 -5.85 3.05
C ARG A 210 -11.15 -6.40 4.39
N GLY A 211 -12.45 -6.34 4.62
CA GLY A 211 -13.10 -6.89 5.82
C GLY A 211 -12.86 -6.06 7.09
N ARG A 212 -13.24 -6.67 8.20
CA ARG A 212 -12.98 -6.13 9.54
C ARG A 212 -11.50 -6.22 9.88
N GLU A 213 -11.09 -5.39 10.82
CA GLU A 213 -9.73 -5.36 11.31
C GLU A 213 -9.32 -6.69 11.93
N LYS A 214 -8.15 -7.17 11.52
CA LYS A 214 -7.48 -8.39 12.00
C LYS A 214 -6.01 -8.09 12.19
N SER A 215 -5.54 -8.06 13.42
CA SER A 215 -4.13 -7.92 13.76
C SER A 215 -3.40 -9.24 13.56
N ARG A 216 -2.18 -9.18 13.01
CA ARG A 216 -1.27 -10.33 12.97
C ARG A 216 -0.72 -10.59 14.38
N ASP A 217 -0.23 -11.80 14.62
CA ASP A 217 0.49 -12.14 15.85
C ASP A 217 1.81 -11.36 15.90
N SER A 218 2.07 -10.69 17.03
CA SER A 218 3.27 -9.86 17.20
C SER A 218 4.56 -10.67 17.08
N ARG A 219 4.55 -11.94 17.48
CA ARG A 219 5.72 -12.84 17.37
C ARG A 219 6.07 -13.13 15.92
N GLU A 220 5.05 -13.34 15.05
CA GLU A 220 5.27 -13.55 13.62
C GLU A 220 5.75 -12.27 12.94
N ILE A 221 5.23 -11.10 13.34
CA ILE A 221 5.70 -9.80 12.84
C ILE A 221 7.17 -9.58 13.24
N LEU A 222 7.52 -9.83 14.50
CA LEU A 222 8.90 -9.67 14.98
C LEU A 222 9.85 -10.61 14.26
N LYS A 223 9.48 -11.88 14.11
CA LYS A 223 10.26 -12.88 13.38
C LYS A 223 10.47 -12.48 11.90
N GLU A 224 9.43 -11.97 11.23
CA GLU A 224 9.56 -11.42 9.87
C GLU A 224 10.53 -10.24 9.85
N CYS A 225 10.40 -9.28 10.78
CA CYS A 225 11.30 -8.12 10.86
C CYS A 225 12.76 -8.53 11.14
N GLU A 226 13.00 -9.49 12.04
CA GLU A 226 14.32 -10.02 12.34
C GLU A 226 14.96 -10.66 11.10
N ALA A 227 14.21 -11.50 10.39
CA ALA A 227 14.66 -12.12 9.15
C ALA A 227 15.00 -11.09 8.07
N LEU A 228 14.17 -10.04 7.92
CA LEU A 228 14.40 -8.95 6.97
C LEU A 228 15.69 -8.18 7.30
N VAL A 229 15.91 -7.85 8.57
CA VAL A 229 17.12 -7.13 8.99
C VAL A 229 18.36 -8.02 8.82
N ALA A 230 18.27 -9.32 9.13
CA ALA A 230 19.35 -10.28 8.89
C ALA A 230 19.71 -10.43 7.40
N ASP A 231 18.71 -10.25 6.50
CA ASP A 231 18.87 -10.23 5.04
C ASP A 231 19.29 -8.84 4.48
N GLY A 232 19.70 -7.90 5.34
CA GLY A 232 20.28 -6.61 4.96
C GLY A 232 19.28 -5.47 4.79
N VAL A 233 18.01 -5.62 5.18
CA VAL A 233 17.02 -4.54 5.16
C VAL A 233 17.40 -3.46 6.17
N LYS A 234 17.53 -2.23 5.70
CA LYS A 234 17.87 -1.03 6.50
C LYS A 234 16.63 -0.25 6.95
N GLU A 235 15.57 -0.26 6.14
CA GLU A 235 14.30 0.42 6.44
C GLU A 235 13.13 -0.54 6.39
N ILE A 236 12.33 -0.59 7.47
CA ILE A 236 11.06 -1.30 7.53
C ILE A 236 9.92 -0.29 7.62
N MET A 237 8.86 -0.50 6.82
CA MET A 237 7.61 0.25 6.87
C MET A 237 6.46 -0.64 7.33
N LEU A 238 5.85 -0.30 8.47
CA LEU A 238 4.69 -1.00 8.99
C LEU A 238 3.43 -0.52 8.27
N LEU A 239 2.64 -1.47 7.75
CA LEU A 239 1.43 -1.22 6.98
C LEU A 239 0.19 -1.79 7.68
N GLY A 240 -0.89 -1.03 7.61
CA GLY A 240 -2.25 -1.41 8.00
C GLY A 240 -3.22 -0.38 7.43
N GLN A 241 -4.52 -0.58 7.55
CA GLN A 241 -5.53 0.43 7.21
C GLN A 241 -5.74 1.45 8.35
N ASN A 242 -5.39 1.06 9.57
CA ASN A 242 -5.31 1.87 10.77
C ASN A 242 -4.23 1.25 11.67
N VAL A 243 -2.97 1.66 11.52
CA VAL A 243 -1.86 0.98 12.21
C VAL A 243 -1.91 1.15 13.73
N ASN A 244 -2.41 2.27 14.21
CA ASN A 244 -2.44 2.56 15.64
C ASN A 244 -3.62 1.96 16.41
N SER A 245 -4.50 1.21 15.73
CA SER A 245 -5.46 0.29 16.36
C SER A 245 -4.96 -1.15 16.47
N TYR A 246 -3.74 -1.44 16.02
CA TYR A 246 -3.14 -2.76 16.11
C TYR A 246 -3.25 -3.32 17.55
N GLY A 247 -3.69 -4.57 17.66
CA GLY A 247 -3.87 -5.28 18.91
C GLY A 247 -5.22 -5.07 19.59
N LEU A 248 -6.02 -4.05 19.21
CA LEU A 248 -7.32 -3.78 19.85
C LEU A 248 -8.38 -4.85 19.58
N ASP A 249 -8.21 -5.64 18.52
CA ASP A 249 -9.10 -6.76 18.17
C ASP A 249 -8.75 -8.06 18.91
N LYS A 250 -7.62 -8.12 19.64
CA LYS A 250 -7.13 -9.30 20.36
C LYS A 250 -6.78 -8.96 21.81
N LYS A 251 -7.35 -9.70 22.78
CA LYS A 251 -7.17 -9.42 24.22
C LYS A 251 -5.75 -9.64 24.76
N GLU A 252 -4.98 -10.52 24.14
CA GLU A 252 -3.64 -10.92 24.60
C GLU A 252 -2.51 -10.37 23.70
N GLU A 253 -2.87 -9.50 22.75
CA GLU A 253 -1.89 -8.91 21.84
C GLU A 253 -1.32 -7.61 22.43
N CYS A 254 -0.06 -7.28 22.08
CA CYS A 254 0.51 -6.01 22.48
C CYS A 254 -0.09 -4.85 21.70
N SER A 255 -0.02 -3.65 22.27
CA SER A 255 -0.44 -2.41 21.62
C SER A 255 0.49 -2.02 20.47
N PHE A 256 0.03 -1.12 19.58
CA PHE A 256 0.87 -0.60 18.51
C PHE A 256 2.16 0.07 19.02
N PRO A 257 2.13 0.96 20.03
CA PRO A 257 3.36 1.53 20.61
C PRO A 257 4.34 0.47 21.12
N GLU A 258 3.85 -0.58 21.80
CA GLU A 258 4.69 -1.67 22.29
C GLU A 258 5.33 -2.47 21.15
N LEU A 259 4.56 -2.77 20.08
CA LEU A 259 5.08 -3.43 18.88
C LEU A 259 6.15 -2.58 18.20
N LEU A 260 5.87 -1.28 18.03
CA LEU A 260 6.79 -0.32 17.42
C LEU A 260 8.11 -0.24 18.19
N ALA A 261 8.03 -0.17 19.53
CA ALA A 261 9.21 -0.14 20.42
C ALA A 261 10.04 -1.43 20.34
N LYS A 262 9.39 -2.60 20.23
CA LYS A 262 10.08 -3.89 20.07
C LYS A 262 10.84 -3.95 18.75
N ILE A 263 10.19 -3.55 17.64
CA ILE A 263 10.81 -3.55 16.31
C ILE A 263 11.95 -2.52 16.23
N ALA A 264 11.78 -1.33 16.82
CA ALA A 264 12.82 -0.29 16.83
C ALA A 264 14.12 -0.77 17.49
N LYS A 265 14.04 -1.71 18.43
CA LYS A 265 15.22 -2.29 19.14
C LYS A 265 15.93 -3.39 18.36
N LEU A 266 15.49 -3.77 17.18
CA LEU A 266 16.14 -4.81 16.38
C LEU A 266 17.54 -4.36 15.96
N PRO A 267 18.60 -5.15 16.30
CA PRO A 267 19.97 -4.80 15.93
C PRO A 267 20.14 -4.73 14.41
N GLY A 268 20.65 -3.62 13.90
CA GLY A 268 20.88 -3.41 12.47
C GLY A 268 19.77 -2.63 11.75
N LEU A 269 18.57 -2.53 12.29
CA LEU A 269 17.51 -1.71 11.73
C LEU A 269 17.87 -0.22 11.85
N LYS A 270 17.97 0.46 10.70
CA LYS A 270 18.37 1.87 10.63
C LYS A 270 17.17 2.81 10.61
N ARG A 271 16.04 2.40 10.01
CA ARG A 271 14.83 3.21 9.88
C ARG A 271 13.58 2.37 10.06
N LEU A 272 12.67 2.88 10.85
CA LEU A 272 11.34 2.30 11.06
C LEU A 272 10.28 3.35 10.75
N ARG A 273 9.37 3.01 9.82
CA ARG A 273 8.24 3.87 9.42
C ARG A 273 6.92 3.18 9.69
N PHE A 274 5.89 3.96 9.82
CA PHE A 274 4.51 3.48 9.80
C PHE A 274 3.63 4.46 9.00
N MET A 275 2.51 3.96 8.50
CA MET A 275 1.57 4.74 7.70
C MET A 275 0.16 4.65 8.28
N THR A 276 -0.67 5.65 7.95
CA THR A 276 -2.13 5.64 8.21
C THR A 276 -2.56 5.50 9.68
N PRO A 277 -1.92 6.19 10.64
CA PRO A 277 -2.49 6.29 11.98
C PRO A 277 -3.79 7.11 11.93
N ASN A 278 -4.80 6.68 12.70
CA ASN A 278 -6.03 7.46 12.86
C ASN A 278 -5.89 8.44 14.04
N PRO A 279 -6.27 9.72 13.87
CA PRO A 279 -6.20 10.70 14.96
C PRO A 279 -6.89 10.27 16.25
N LYS A 280 -8.01 9.54 16.17
CA LYS A 280 -8.75 9.08 17.36
C LYS A 280 -7.98 8.07 18.24
N ASP A 281 -7.09 7.29 17.61
CA ASP A 281 -6.34 6.20 18.26
C ASP A 281 -4.88 6.61 18.51
N PHE A 282 -4.54 7.90 18.33
CA PHE A 282 -3.17 8.41 18.51
C PHE A 282 -2.87 8.65 19.99
N SER A 283 -2.04 7.82 20.60
CA SER A 283 -1.77 7.83 22.03
C SER A 283 -0.52 8.63 22.39
N ASP A 284 -0.45 9.05 23.67
CA ASP A 284 0.74 9.68 24.24
C ASP A 284 1.93 8.74 24.28
N GLU A 285 1.67 7.47 24.50
CA GLU A 285 2.66 6.41 24.50
C GLU A 285 3.34 6.28 23.14
N LEU A 286 2.57 6.40 22.04
CA LEU A 286 3.15 6.41 20.69
C LEU A 286 4.15 7.56 20.51
N LEU A 287 3.80 8.77 20.96
CA LEU A 287 4.71 9.93 20.93
C LEU A 287 5.97 9.69 21.73
N GLN A 288 5.84 9.09 22.91
CA GLN A 288 6.98 8.78 23.76
C GLN A 288 7.90 7.75 23.12
N VAL A 289 7.34 6.68 22.55
CA VAL A 289 8.10 5.67 21.82
C VAL A 289 8.86 6.27 20.63
N MET A 290 8.22 7.17 19.87
CA MET A 290 8.90 7.88 18.78
C MET A 290 10.04 8.76 19.28
N LYS A 291 9.86 9.44 20.40
CA LYS A 291 10.89 10.31 21.00
C LYS A 291 12.10 9.52 21.53
N GLU A 292 11.86 8.34 22.07
CA GLU A 292 12.89 7.50 22.70
C GLU A 292 13.71 6.66 21.70
N ASN A 293 13.22 6.51 20.47
CA ASN A 293 13.86 5.64 19.48
C ASN A 293 14.17 6.45 18.20
N GLU A 294 15.40 6.92 18.07
CA GLU A 294 15.87 7.80 16.99
C GLU A 294 15.75 7.18 15.59
N ASN A 295 15.74 5.84 15.48
CA ASN A 295 15.54 5.13 14.23
C ASN A 295 14.07 5.08 13.77
N ILE A 296 13.11 5.49 14.61
CA ILE A 296 11.74 5.73 14.14
C ILE A 296 11.74 7.04 13.35
N CYS A 297 11.36 6.93 12.10
CA CYS A 297 11.41 8.05 11.17
C CYS A 297 10.57 9.24 11.63
N ASN A 298 11.15 10.44 11.51
CA ASN A 298 10.56 11.69 11.99
C ASN A 298 9.46 12.21 11.05
N HIS A 299 8.45 11.36 10.81
CA HIS A 299 7.32 11.60 9.92
C HIS A 299 6.05 10.99 10.49
N ILE A 300 4.99 11.76 10.54
CA ILE A 300 3.64 11.31 10.90
C ILE A 300 2.69 11.72 9.79
N HIS A 301 2.06 10.73 9.15
CA HIS A 301 0.95 10.97 8.23
C HIS A 301 -0.36 10.89 9.01
N LEU A 302 -0.95 12.04 9.36
CA LEU A 302 -2.13 12.16 10.23
C LEU A 302 -3.35 12.65 9.43
N PRO A 303 -4.20 11.76 8.87
CA PRO A 303 -5.32 12.13 8.01
C PRO A 303 -6.38 12.98 8.74
N LEU A 304 -6.49 14.26 8.36
CA LEU A 304 -7.50 15.20 8.86
C LEU A 304 -8.89 14.88 8.29
N GLN A 305 -8.97 14.64 7.00
CA GLN A 305 -10.15 14.46 6.17
C GLN A 305 -11.00 15.73 6.01
N SER A 306 -11.41 16.39 7.09
CA SER A 306 -12.09 17.68 7.15
C SER A 306 -11.74 18.40 8.45
N GLY A 307 -11.72 19.73 8.46
CA GLY A 307 -11.57 20.54 9.67
C GLY A 307 -12.89 20.80 10.39
N SER A 308 -14.03 20.52 9.79
CA SER A 308 -15.35 20.73 10.42
C SER A 308 -15.75 19.54 11.29
N THR A 309 -16.05 19.79 12.56
CA THR A 309 -16.59 18.76 13.48
C THR A 309 -17.92 18.19 12.96
N ALA A 310 -18.77 18.99 12.30
CA ALA A 310 -20.03 18.53 11.71
C ALA A 310 -19.78 17.55 10.56
N ILE A 311 -18.87 17.87 9.65
CA ILE A 311 -18.49 17.00 8.54
C ILE A 311 -17.77 15.74 9.05
N LEU A 312 -16.84 15.85 10.00
CA LEU A 312 -16.18 14.70 10.62
C LEU A 312 -17.20 13.72 11.23
N LYS A 313 -18.23 14.22 11.91
CA LYS A 313 -19.33 13.40 12.43
C LYS A 313 -20.11 12.71 11.30
N ARG A 314 -20.41 13.41 10.19
CA ARG A 314 -21.05 12.81 9.01
C ARG A 314 -20.16 11.76 8.33
N MET A 315 -18.84 11.97 8.33
CA MET A 315 -17.84 11.02 7.86
C MET A 315 -17.66 9.80 8.77
N ASN A 316 -18.33 9.74 9.94
CA ASN A 316 -18.13 8.74 10.99
C ASN A 316 -16.69 8.76 11.54
N ARG A 317 -16.11 9.97 11.66
CA ARG A 317 -14.81 10.19 12.32
C ARG A 317 -15.06 10.57 13.78
N HIS A 318 -14.38 9.90 14.69
CA HIS A 318 -14.62 10.03 16.14
C HIS A 318 -13.63 10.99 16.80
N TYR A 319 -13.40 12.14 16.18
CA TYR A 319 -12.64 13.28 16.71
C TYR A 319 -13.26 14.59 16.19
N SER A 320 -12.97 15.70 16.86
CA SER A 320 -13.42 17.04 16.50
C SER A 320 -12.27 17.89 15.96
N LYS A 321 -12.59 19.08 15.42
CA LYS A 321 -11.64 20.13 15.06
C LYS A 321 -10.67 20.44 16.22
N GLU A 322 -11.24 20.69 17.41
CA GLU A 322 -10.49 21.08 18.60
C GLU A 322 -9.56 19.95 19.07
N SER A 323 -10.05 18.71 19.11
CA SER A 323 -9.23 17.57 19.53
C SER A 323 -8.11 17.27 18.54
N TYR A 324 -8.34 17.48 17.24
CA TYR A 324 -7.29 17.34 16.23
C TYR A 324 -6.21 18.41 16.39
N MET A 325 -6.62 19.68 16.55
CA MET A 325 -5.68 20.80 16.80
C MET A 325 -4.87 20.60 18.08
N ALA A 326 -5.52 20.11 19.16
CA ALA A 326 -4.83 19.76 20.41
C ALA A 326 -3.80 18.63 20.21
N LEU A 327 -4.15 17.61 19.40
CA LEU A 327 -3.21 16.54 19.05
C LEU A 327 -2.02 17.07 18.25
N VAL A 328 -2.24 17.91 17.24
CA VAL A 328 -1.16 18.55 16.47
C VAL A 328 -0.24 19.35 17.35
N LYS A 329 -0.80 20.16 18.27
CA LYS A 329 -0.02 20.92 19.26
C LYS A 329 0.88 20.00 20.07
N LYS A 330 0.33 18.93 20.64
CA LYS A 330 1.06 17.95 21.43
C LYS A 330 2.17 17.26 20.65
N ILE A 331 1.88 16.85 19.41
CA ILE A 331 2.89 16.27 18.51
C ILE A 331 4.06 17.23 18.31
N ARG A 332 3.80 18.52 18.03
CA ARG A 332 4.83 19.53 17.83
C ARG A 332 5.62 19.84 19.11
N GLU A 333 5.00 19.76 20.28
CA GLU A 333 5.67 19.94 21.58
C GLU A 333 6.63 18.79 21.92
N VAL A 334 6.24 17.55 21.62
CA VAL A 334 7.04 16.34 21.92
C VAL A 334 8.10 16.08 20.86
N LEU A 335 7.76 16.33 19.58
CA LEU A 335 8.59 16.10 18.40
C LEU A 335 8.64 17.38 17.53
N PRO A 336 9.45 18.40 17.92
CA PRO A 336 9.44 19.73 17.27
C PRO A 336 9.75 19.70 15.77
N ASP A 337 10.65 18.81 15.35
CA ASP A 337 11.14 18.69 13.97
C ASP A 337 10.34 17.68 13.13
N VAL A 338 9.27 17.07 13.68
CA VAL A 338 8.51 16.07 12.95
C VAL A 338 7.88 16.65 11.68
N SER A 339 7.98 15.94 10.58
CA SER A 339 7.20 16.21 9.37
C SER A 339 5.78 15.67 9.55
N LEU A 340 4.81 16.55 9.39
CA LEU A 340 3.40 16.23 9.53
C LEU A 340 2.71 16.33 8.17
N THR A 341 2.21 15.20 7.66
CA THR A 341 1.46 15.15 6.42
C THR A 341 0.03 14.69 6.67
N THR A 342 -0.89 14.96 5.74
CA THR A 342 -2.31 14.70 5.95
C THR A 342 -3.03 14.34 4.65
N ASP A 343 -4.27 13.83 4.79
CA ASP A 343 -5.26 13.70 3.73
C ASP A 343 -6.42 14.67 4.00
N ILE A 344 -6.91 15.34 2.95
CA ILE A 344 -8.07 16.25 3.03
C ILE A 344 -9.02 15.95 1.87
N ILE A 345 -10.31 15.86 2.18
CA ILE A 345 -11.39 15.67 1.20
C ILE A 345 -12.23 16.95 1.17
N VAL A 346 -12.36 17.56 -0.02
CA VAL A 346 -13.21 18.71 -0.28
C VAL A 346 -14.49 18.30 -0.98
N GLY A 347 -15.61 18.96 -0.67
CA GLY A 347 -16.90 18.70 -1.28
C GLY A 347 -17.57 17.43 -0.80
N PHE A 348 -17.29 17.02 0.44
CA PHE A 348 -18.03 15.92 1.06
C PHE A 348 -19.51 16.26 1.15
N PRO A 349 -20.46 15.31 0.90
CA PRO A 349 -21.89 15.58 0.89
C PRO A 349 -22.37 16.34 2.13
N GLY A 350 -22.97 17.51 1.91
CA GLY A 350 -23.47 18.42 2.95
C GLY A 350 -22.43 19.38 3.52
N GLU A 351 -21.22 19.47 2.94
CA GLU A 351 -20.22 20.47 3.32
C GLU A 351 -20.69 21.88 2.92
N THR A 352 -20.80 22.77 3.88
CA THR A 352 -21.10 24.20 3.68
C THR A 352 -19.82 25.01 3.48
N GLU A 353 -19.95 26.32 3.19
CA GLU A 353 -18.78 27.20 3.13
C GLU A 353 -18.13 27.35 4.50
N GLU A 354 -18.92 27.41 5.56
CA GLU A 354 -18.44 27.50 6.95
C GLU A 354 -17.62 26.24 7.32
N ASP A 355 -18.10 25.04 6.92
CA ASP A 355 -17.38 23.79 7.12
C ASP A 355 -16.05 23.78 6.39
N PHE A 356 -16.00 24.33 5.17
CA PHE A 356 -14.77 24.47 4.43
C PHE A 356 -13.81 25.47 5.07
N GLN A 357 -14.31 26.61 5.59
CA GLN A 357 -13.49 27.58 6.36
C GLN A 357 -12.89 26.95 7.60
N ASP A 358 -13.62 26.09 8.32
CA ASP A 358 -13.07 25.32 9.44
C ASP A 358 -11.89 24.45 8.99
N THR A 359 -11.98 23.83 7.79
CA THR A 359 -10.89 23.05 7.22
C THR A 359 -9.67 23.94 6.92
N MET A 360 -9.88 25.13 6.33
CA MET A 360 -8.81 26.10 6.07
C MET A 360 -8.12 26.57 7.36
N GLU A 361 -8.89 26.79 8.42
CA GLU A 361 -8.33 27.17 9.75
C GLU A 361 -7.44 26.08 10.34
N VAL A 362 -7.87 24.80 10.28
CA VAL A 362 -7.05 23.67 10.76
C VAL A 362 -5.77 23.53 9.94
N VAL A 363 -5.85 23.71 8.62
CA VAL A 363 -4.66 23.67 7.74
C VAL A 363 -3.68 24.78 8.10
N ALA A 364 -4.16 26.01 8.28
CA ALA A 364 -3.35 27.16 8.69
C ALA A 364 -2.67 26.94 10.05
N TYR A 365 -3.42 26.39 11.01
CA TYR A 365 -2.91 26.08 12.34
C TYR A 365 -1.85 24.97 12.31
N SER A 366 -2.13 23.89 11.59
CA SER A 366 -1.29 22.67 11.58
C SER A 366 0.01 22.87 10.82
N LYS A 367 0.02 23.73 9.79
CA LYS A 367 1.17 23.98 8.91
C LYS A 367 1.78 22.65 8.43
N PHE A 368 0.98 21.89 7.70
CA PHE A 368 1.41 20.59 7.19
C PHE A 368 2.61 20.74 6.25
N ASP A 369 3.56 19.80 6.34
CA ASP A 369 4.71 19.75 5.45
C ASP A 369 4.26 19.32 4.03
N SER A 370 3.20 18.50 3.93
CA SER A 370 2.52 18.16 2.67
C SER A 370 1.11 17.65 2.95
N ALA A 371 0.22 17.76 1.97
CA ALA A 371 -1.12 17.21 2.05
C ALA A 371 -1.53 16.52 0.74
N PHE A 372 -2.13 15.34 0.86
CA PHE A 372 -2.85 14.72 -0.24
C PHE A 372 -4.29 15.23 -0.22
N THR A 373 -4.67 15.93 -1.26
CA THR A 373 -5.96 16.58 -1.38
C THR A 373 -6.83 15.88 -2.42
N PHE A 374 -8.08 15.67 -2.08
CA PHE A 374 -9.03 14.95 -2.90
C PHE A 374 -10.34 15.74 -3.00
N GLN A 375 -10.94 15.78 -4.18
CA GLN A 375 -12.37 16.06 -4.31
C GLN A 375 -13.13 14.79 -3.92
N TYR A 376 -14.23 14.92 -3.20
CA TYR A 376 -15.03 13.76 -2.84
C TYR A 376 -15.48 13.00 -4.09
N SER A 377 -15.22 11.70 -4.13
CA SER A 377 -15.67 10.80 -5.19
C SER A 377 -16.55 9.70 -4.60
N LYS A 378 -17.72 9.50 -5.19
CA LYS A 378 -18.68 8.47 -4.76
C LYS A 378 -18.07 7.08 -4.92
N ARG A 379 -18.17 6.25 -3.88
CA ARG A 379 -17.79 4.84 -3.92
C ARG A 379 -19.03 3.98 -3.75
N THR A 380 -19.36 3.22 -4.78
CA THR A 380 -20.52 2.30 -4.77
C THR A 380 -20.46 1.40 -3.54
N GLY A 381 -21.59 1.20 -2.87
CA GLY A 381 -21.66 0.39 -1.64
C GLY A 381 -21.41 1.16 -0.35
N THR A 382 -20.85 2.39 -0.38
CA THR A 382 -20.66 3.21 0.81
C THR A 382 -21.91 4.01 1.18
N PRO A 383 -22.13 4.34 2.47
CA PRO A 383 -23.27 5.18 2.89
C PRO A 383 -23.31 6.54 2.20
N ALA A 384 -22.18 7.25 2.14
CA ALA A 384 -22.10 8.60 1.57
C ALA A 384 -22.36 8.65 0.06
N ALA A 385 -22.24 7.53 -0.65
CA ALA A 385 -22.55 7.48 -2.10
C ALA A 385 -24.02 7.77 -2.42
N LYS A 386 -24.92 7.62 -1.44
CA LYS A 386 -26.36 7.85 -1.56
C LYS A 386 -26.76 9.29 -1.23
N TRP A 387 -25.83 10.12 -0.74
CA TRP A 387 -26.11 11.47 -0.29
C TRP A 387 -25.99 12.48 -1.44
N GLU A 388 -26.68 13.59 -1.31
CA GLU A 388 -26.64 14.67 -2.28
C GLU A 388 -25.23 15.27 -2.33
N ALA A 389 -24.70 15.41 -3.53
CA ALA A 389 -23.36 15.94 -3.74
C ALA A 389 -23.36 17.48 -3.65
N VAL A 390 -22.25 18.04 -3.21
CA VAL A 390 -22.00 19.49 -3.35
C VAL A 390 -21.83 19.80 -4.85
N PRO A 391 -22.35 20.95 -5.35
CA PRO A 391 -22.17 21.36 -6.74
C PRO A 391 -20.70 21.35 -7.18
N GLU A 392 -20.45 20.86 -8.39
CA GLU A 392 -19.08 20.61 -8.88
C GLU A 392 -18.24 21.89 -9.00
N ASP A 393 -18.85 23.00 -9.39
CA ASP A 393 -18.21 24.33 -9.47
C ASP A 393 -17.76 24.82 -8.10
N VAL A 394 -18.57 24.63 -7.06
CA VAL A 394 -18.23 24.94 -5.66
C VAL A 394 -17.07 24.08 -5.19
N VAL A 395 -17.10 22.77 -5.49
CA VAL A 395 -16.00 21.84 -5.11
C VAL A 395 -14.70 22.26 -5.78
N LYS A 396 -14.72 22.60 -7.07
CA LYS A 396 -13.54 23.04 -7.82
C LYS A 396 -12.94 24.34 -7.24
N GLU A 397 -13.80 25.30 -6.92
CA GLU A 397 -13.38 26.58 -6.33
C GLU A 397 -12.71 26.36 -4.97
N ARG A 398 -13.36 25.62 -4.06
CA ARG A 398 -12.80 25.29 -2.75
C ARG A 398 -11.49 24.52 -2.86
N PHE A 399 -11.43 23.58 -3.80
CA PHE A 399 -10.23 22.77 -4.02
C PHE A 399 -9.03 23.64 -4.44
N GLN A 400 -9.22 24.63 -5.31
CA GLN A 400 -8.16 25.56 -5.69
C GLN A 400 -7.67 26.39 -4.51
N ARG A 401 -8.58 26.94 -3.71
CA ARG A 401 -8.22 27.69 -2.49
C ARG A 401 -7.40 26.85 -1.52
N LEU A 402 -7.81 25.59 -1.33
CA LEU A 402 -7.08 24.66 -0.47
C LEU A 402 -5.67 24.38 -0.99
N LEU A 403 -5.51 24.13 -2.29
CA LEU A 403 -4.20 23.88 -2.90
C LEU A 403 -3.24 25.04 -2.73
N GLU A 404 -3.71 26.28 -2.98
CA GLU A 404 -2.91 27.50 -2.80
C GLU A 404 -2.45 27.66 -1.34
N HIS A 405 -3.36 27.40 -0.41
CA HIS A 405 -3.04 27.52 1.03
C HIS A 405 -2.03 26.48 1.52
N ILE A 406 -2.19 25.22 1.08
CA ILE A 406 -1.24 24.15 1.39
C ILE A 406 0.14 24.45 0.81
N ARG A 407 0.21 24.92 -0.44
CA ARG A 407 1.48 25.27 -1.08
C ARG A 407 2.29 26.28 -0.30
N LEU A 408 1.63 27.34 0.21
CA LEU A 408 2.30 28.37 1.03
C LEU A 408 2.94 27.78 2.29
N HIS A 409 2.24 26.88 2.98
CA HIS A 409 2.75 26.24 4.19
C HIS A 409 3.85 25.22 3.91
N SER A 410 3.72 24.44 2.83
CA SER A 410 4.75 23.48 2.44
C SER A 410 6.06 24.19 2.09
N GLU A 411 6.01 25.29 1.35
CA GLU A 411 7.19 26.12 1.02
C GLU A 411 7.86 26.69 2.28
N GLU A 412 7.07 27.19 3.26
CA GLU A 412 7.59 27.66 4.55
C GLU A 412 8.29 26.52 5.32
N ARG A 413 7.67 25.35 5.35
CA ARG A 413 8.17 24.19 6.10
C ARG A 413 9.43 23.57 5.47
N GLU A 414 9.51 23.48 4.16
CA GLU A 414 10.69 22.98 3.48
C GLU A 414 11.88 23.91 3.59
N GLY A 415 11.67 25.23 3.58
CA GLY A 415 12.73 26.21 3.74
C GLY A 415 13.57 26.03 5.01
N ARG A 416 13.02 25.39 6.06
CA ARG A 416 13.71 25.16 7.33
C ARG A 416 14.92 24.22 7.25
N ASP A 417 14.91 23.29 6.29
CA ASP A 417 15.95 22.25 6.16
C ASP A 417 17.00 22.60 5.07
N LEU A 418 16.79 23.71 4.36
CA LEU A 418 17.72 24.18 3.34
C LEU A 418 19.10 24.50 3.94
N GLY A 419 20.16 24.03 3.31
CA GLY A 419 21.56 24.15 3.75
C GLY A 419 21.99 23.14 4.81
N LYS A 420 21.08 22.37 5.41
CA LYS A 420 21.42 21.31 6.37
C LYS A 420 22.01 20.09 5.67
N VAL A 421 22.85 19.38 6.40
CA VAL A 421 23.32 18.04 6.02
C VAL A 421 22.41 17.01 6.69
N MET A 422 21.76 16.18 5.90
CA MET A 422 20.81 15.18 6.37
C MET A 422 21.11 13.81 5.79
N GLU A 423 20.76 12.76 6.51
CA GLU A 423 20.89 11.37 6.03
C GLU A 423 19.80 11.02 5.02
N VAL A 424 20.24 10.57 3.84
CA VAL A 424 19.36 10.12 2.76
C VAL A 424 19.55 8.62 2.54
N LEU A 425 18.50 7.84 2.62
CA LEU A 425 18.50 6.46 2.10
C LEU A 425 18.35 6.54 0.58
N VAL A 426 19.36 6.10 -0.13
CA VAL A 426 19.41 6.14 -1.60
C VAL A 426 18.55 5.01 -2.16
N GLU A 427 17.53 5.34 -2.96
CA GLU A 427 16.53 4.37 -3.40
C GLU A 427 16.78 3.84 -4.81
N GLU A 428 16.99 4.71 -5.78
CA GLU A 428 17.11 4.33 -7.17
C GLU A 428 17.81 5.42 -8.01
N LYS A 429 18.13 5.11 -9.26
CA LYS A 429 18.51 6.12 -10.23
C LYS A 429 17.35 7.06 -10.51
N ASP A 430 17.67 8.32 -10.76
CA ASP A 430 16.70 9.27 -11.27
C ASP A 430 16.23 8.83 -12.67
N LYS A 431 14.95 8.99 -12.95
CA LYS A 431 14.35 8.56 -14.23
C LYS A 431 14.61 9.52 -15.38
N GLU A 432 14.92 10.77 -15.04
CA GLU A 432 15.08 11.86 -16.01
C GLU A 432 16.55 12.22 -16.25
N SER A 433 17.47 11.74 -15.40
CA SER A 433 18.90 12.07 -15.49
C SER A 433 19.81 10.89 -15.14
N GLU A 434 20.70 10.53 -16.07
CA GLU A 434 21.58 9.36 -15.95
C GLU A 434 22.58 9.44 -14.78
N ASN A 435 22.96 10.65 -14.35
CA ASN A 435 23.98 10.88 -13.30
C ASN A 435 23.36 11.19 -11.93
N MET A 436 22.03 11.23 -11.84
CA MET A 436 21.33 11.57 -10.61
C MET A 436 20.81 10.32 -9.92
N LEU A 437 20.84 10.37 -8.61
CA LEU A 437 20.20 9.40 -7.72
C LEU A 437 19.02 10.06 -7.00
N THR A 438 18.04 9.26 -6.70
CA THR A 438 16.91 9.66 -5.86
C THR A 438 16.97 8.89 -4.55
N GLY A 439 16.83 9.59 -3.45
CA GLY A 439 16.76 9.00 -2.12
C GLY A 439 15.72 9.69 -1.25
N ARG A 440 15.59 9.24 -0.02
CA ARG A 440 14.56 9.70 0.90
C ARG A 440 15.12 10.03 2.28
N LEU A 441 14.73 11.19 2.79
CA LEU A 441 15.02 11.62 4.15
C LEU A 441 14.20 10.81 5.18
N SER A 442 14.60 10.87 6.45
CA SER A 442 13.81 10.33 7.57
C SER A 442 12.40 10.96 7.62
N ASN A 443 12.27 12.24 7.32
CA ASN A 443 10.97 12.95 7.26
C ASN A 443 10.14 12.64 6.00
N ASN A 444 10.53 11.65 5.19
CA ASN A 444 9.86 11.16 4.00
C ASN A 444 9.97 12.04 2.73
N VAL A 445 10.70 13.13 2.75
CA VAL A 445 10.92 14.00 1.58
C VAL A 445 11.97 13.40 0.66
N LEU A 446 11.75 13.52 -0.65
CA LEU A 446 12.68 13.07 -1.70
C LEU A 446 13.86 14.03 -1.84
N VAL A 447 15.01 13.48 -2.15
CA VAL A 447 16.22 14.25 -2.48
C VAL A 447 16.84 13.67 -3.75
N HIS A 448 17.12 14.55 -4.71
CA HIS A 448 17.84 14.25 -5.94
C HIS A 448 19.25 14.80 -5.82
N PHE A 449 20.27 14.01 -6.13
CA PHE A 449 21.68 14.42 -6.04
C PHE A 449 22.55 13.59 -6.99
N GLU A 450 23.67 14.16 -7.38
CA GLU A 450 24.66 13.45 -8.22
C GLU A 450 25.37 12.36 -7.42
N GLY A 451 25.49 11.15 -8.01
CA GLY A 451 26.15 10.03 -7.35
C GLY A 451 26.21 8.77 -8.19
N GLY A 452 27.11 7.87 -7.82
CA GLY A 452 27.26 6.57 -8.48
C GLY A 452 26.28 5.53 -7.93
N GLU A 453 25.85 4.57 -8.76
CA GLU A 453 24.92 3.49 -8.44
C GLU A 453 25.30 2.67 -7.20
N ARG A 454 26.60 2.61 -6.85
CA ARG A 454 27.11 1.93 -5.64
C ARG A 454 26.50 2.47 -4.34
N LEU A 455 25.91 3.67 -4.38
CA LEU A 455 25.27 4.28 -3.22
C LEU A 455 23.82 3.78 -3.04
N ILE A 456 23.24 3.11 -4.04
CA ILE A 456 21.85 2.60 -3.93
C ILE A 456 21.78 1.59 -2.78
N GLY A 457 20.83 1.82 -1.87
CA GLY A 457 20.67 1.05 -0.64
C GLY A 457 21.53 1.55 0.54
N GLU A 458 22.39 2.55 0.35
CA GLU A 458 23.16 3.16 1.43
C GLU A 458 22.43 4.37 2.03
N ILE A 459 22.75 4.65 3.29
CA ILE A 459 22.34 5.90 3.97
C ILE A 459 23.57 6.81 3.92
N VAL A 460 23.44 7.93 3.22
CA VAL A 460 24.55 8.87 2.97
C VAL A 460 24.20 10.27 3.43
N PRO A 461 25.18 11.05 3.94
CA PRO A 461 24.99 12.46 4.27
C PRO A 461 24.89 13.29 2.98
N VAL A 462 23.81 14.05 2.85
CA VAL A 462 23.57 14.96 1.71
C VAL A 462 23.27 16.35 2.25
N ARG A 463 23.96 17.37 1.72
CA ARG A 463 23.59 18.76 1.98
C ARG A 463 22.43 19.14 1.06
N LEU A 464 21.37 19.71 1.64
CA LEU A 464 20.19 20.16 0.92
C LEU A 464 20.44 21.55 0.31
N ASP A 465 20.70 21.64 -0.98
CA ASP A 465 21.16 22.86 -1.64
C ASP A 465 19.98 23.71 -2.18
N LYS A 466 18.89 23.06 -2.62
CA LYS A 466 17.75 23.76 -3.21
C LYS A 466 16.45 23.02 -2.92
N SER A 467 15.43 23.74 -2.44
CA SER A 467 14.04 23.24 -2.31
C SER A 467 13.26 23.47 -3.60
N MET A 468 12.40 22.49 -3.94
CA MET A 468 11.52 22.51 -5.12
C MET A 468 10.04 22.38 -4.72
N GLY A 469 9.69 22.58 -3.44
CA GLY A 469 8.32 22.53 -2.91
C GLY A 469 7.89 21.15 -2.42
N PHE A 470 8.39 20.05 -3.00
CA PHE A 470 8.05 18.67 -2.60
C PHE A 470 9.27 17.74 -2.56
N TYR A 471 10.43 18.25 -2.93
CA TYR A 471 11.70 17.53 -2.91
C TYR A 471 12.87 18.51 -2.90
N TYR A 472 14.05 18.01 -2.60
CA TYR A 472 15.29 18.79 -2.65
C TYR A 472 16.22 18.32 -3.75
N TYR A 473 17.01 19.26 -4.25
CA TYR A 473 18.33 18.95 -4.83
C TYR A 473 19.39 19.11 -3.75
N GLY A 474 20.38 18.23 -3.76
CA GLY A 474 21.47 18.25 -2.80
C GLY A 474 22.78 17.76 -3.35
N SER A 475 23.82 17.83 -2.52
CA SER A 475 25.18 17.36 -2.81
C SER A 475 25.58 16.32 -1.77
N VAL A 476 26.00 15.13 -2.20
CA VAL A 476 26.59 14.11 -1.31
C VAL A 476 27.94 14.58 -0.80
N LEU A 477 28.27 14.29 0.49
CA LEU A 477 29.51 14.71 1.15
C LEU A 477 30.56 13.61 1.14
#